data_a465ec0d3477b729a9e0388ad7c7cb67
#
_entry.id   a465ec0d3477b729a9e0388ad7c7cb67
#
_cell.length_a   1.000
_cell.length_b   1.000
_cell.length_c   1.000
_cell.angle_alpha   90.00
_cell.angle_beta   90.00
_cell.angle_gamma   90.00
#
_symmetry.space_group_name_H-M   'P 1'
#
loop_
_entity.id
_entity.type
_entity.pdbx_description
1 polymer ?
#
loop_
_entity_poly.entity_id
_entity_poly.type
_entity_poly.pdbx_seq_one_letter_code
_entity_poly.pdbx_strand_id
1 'polypeptide(L)'
;VHVAHLDHGLRPDSADDAQFVAGIAREWGFAISIERRDVAAIAAKRRLSLEEAGREARYTFLAEVAQEEHVNLIMVGHNADDQVETVLMHLLRGAGMGGLRGMRPLTPMAAMHLATATPVPAELRLGRPLLPVTRAEIEAYCNEHRLQPRQDASNAETTFLRNQLRHEVLPLLESVNPNLRAALRRMAAVFTEDHRVLQQATRAAWEQVVARR
;
A
#
# COMPACT_ATOMS: atom_id res chain seq x y z
N VAL A 1 -9.49 -5.83 17.25
CA VAL A 1 -8.40 -5.83 16.23
C VAL A 1 -8.07 -7.27 15.88
N HIS A 2 -7.99 -7.58 14.59
CA HIS A 2 -7.54 -8.86 14.05
C HIS A 2 -6.28 -8.63 13.21
N VAL A 3 -5.24 -9.41 13.41
CA VAL A 3 -4.00 -9.33 12.62
C VAL A 3 -4.12 -10.28 11.44
N ALA A 4 -3.69 -9.85 10.25
CA ALA A 4 -3.67 -10.70 9.07
C ALA A 4 -2.30 -10.63 8.40
N HIS A 5 -1.64 -11.76 8.20
CA HIS A 5 -0.30 -11.84 7.59
C HIS A 5 -0.29 -12.86 6.45
N LEU A 6 0.10 -12.42 5.26
CA LEU A 6 0.33 -13.30 4.13
C LEU A 6 1.81 -13.63 3.97
N ASP A 7 2.16 -14.91 4.07
CA ASP A 7 3.47 -15.43 3.65
C ASP A 7 3.46 -15.62 2.12
N HIS A 8 4.25 -14.82 1.42
CA HIS A 8 4.35 -14.86 -0.03
C HIS A 8 5.11 -16.06 -0.59
N GLY A 9 5.81 -16.84 0.27
CA GLY A 9 6.58 -18.02 -0.13
C GLY A 9 7.75 -17.74 -1.08
N LEU A 10 8.20 -16.48 -1.20
CA LEU A 10 9.26 -16.08 -2.14
C LEU A 10 10.67 -16.28 -1.57
N ARG A 11 10.80 -16.43 -0.26
CA ARG A 11 12.08 -16.58 0.42
C ARG A 11 12.06 -17.82 1.33
N PRO A 12 13.20 -18.50 1.54
CA PRO A 12 13.27 -19.64 2.44
C PRO A 12 12.88 -19.31 3.89
N ASP A 13 13.18 -18.09 4.35
CA ASP A 13 12.96 -17.57 5.70
C ASP A 13 11.62 -16.83 5.88
N SER A 14 10.76 -16.82 4.86
CA SER A 14 9.45 -16.16 4.95
C SER A 14 8.53 -16.73 6.04
N ALA A 15 8.70 -18.01 6.36
CA ALA A 15 7.98 -18.64 7.48
C ALA A 15 8.37 -18.07 8.85
N ASP A 16 9.61 -17.62 9.02
CA ASP A 16 10.09 -17.00 10.26
C ASP A 16 9.42 -15.63 10.47
N ASP A 17 9.14 -14.89 9.38
CA ASP A 17 8.40 -13.64 9.46
C ASP A 17 6.96 -13.89 9.92
N ALA A 18 6.30 -14.93 9.38
CA ALA A 18 4.97 -15.31 9.80
C ALA A 18 4.93 -15.72 11.29
N GLN A 19 5.93 -16.47 11.76
CA GLN A 19 6.05 -16.85 13.18
C GLN A 19 6.29 -15.64 14.09
N PHE A 20 7.13 -14.69 13.65
CA PHE A 20 7.37 -13.45 14.37
C PHE A 20 6.09 -12.64 14.54
N VAL A 21 5.32 -12.45 13.47
CA VAL A 21 4.03 -11.73 13.52
C VAL A 21 3.03 -12.47 14.42
N ALA A 22 2.99 -13.81 14.36
CA ALA A 22 2.16 -14.62 15.25
C ALA A 22 2.54 -14.46 16.72
N GLY A 23 3.84 -14.38 17.01
CA GLY A 23 4.36 -14.13 18.35
C GLY A 23 3.90 -12.79 18.92
N ILE A 24 4.10 -11.72 18.16
CA ILE A 24 3.68 -10.36 18.54
C ILE A 24 2.15 -10.27 18.71
N ALA A 25 1.38 -10.83 17.79
CA ALA A 25 -0.09 -10.82 17.90
C ALA A 25 -0.55 -11.52 19.19
N ARG A 26 0.04 -12.64 19.52
CA ARG A 26 -0.27 -13.40 20.75
C ARG A 26 0.14 -12.63 22.01
N GLU A 27 1.32 -12.03 22.02
CA GLU A 27 1.82 -11.21 23.13
C GLU A 27 0.87 -10.04 23.43
N TRP A 28 0.35 -9.41 22.37
CA TRP A 28 -0.57 -8.27 22.47
C TRP A 28 -2.04 -8.67 22.61
N GLY A 29 -2.34 -9.96 22.65
CA GLY A 29 -3.71 -10.48 22.83
C GLY A 29 -4.63 -10.30 21.62
N PHE A 30 -4.08 -10.23 20.41
CA PHE A 30 -4.83 -10.12 19.17
C PHE A 30 -5.03 -11.48 18.49
N ALA A 31 -6.22 -11.70 17.95
CA ALA A 31 -6.46 -12.80 17.02
C ALA A 31 -5.67 -12.58 15.74
N ILE A 32 -5.27 -13.68 15.07
CA ILE A 32 -4.44 -13.62 13.87
C ILE A 32 -4.85 -14.67 12.84
N SER A 33 -4.90 -14.26 11.58
CA SER A 33 -4.97 -15.14 10.40
C SER A 33 -3.64 -15.10 9.65
N ILE A 34 -3.08 -16.27 9.37
CA ILE A 34 -1.87 -16.43 8.56
C ILE A 34 -2.19 -17.40 7.43
N GLU A 35 -1.82 -17.00 6.22
CA GLU A 35 -1.92 -17.86 5.05
C GLU A 35 -0.62 -17.79 4.25
N ARG A 36 -0.26 -18.90 3.60
CA ARG A 36 0.85 -18.95 2.65
C ARG A 36 0.31 -19.11 1.24
N ARG A 37 0.76 -18.27 0.30
CA ARG A 37 0.44 -18.37 -1.13
C ARG A 37 1.71 -18.43 -1.97
N ASP A 38 1.68 -19.31 -2.96
CA ASP A 38 2.75 -19.37 -3.97
C ASP A 38 2.57 -18.22 -4.98
N VAL A 39 3.18 -17.08 -4.65
CA VAL A 39 3.13 -15.88 -5.48
C VAL A 39 3.82 -16.08 -6.82
N ALA A 40 4.85 -16.94 -6.90
CA ALA A 40 5.53 -17.22 -8.15
C ALA A 40 4.61 -17.97 -9.12
N ALA A 41 3.84 -18.95 -8.64
CA ALA A 41 2.84 -19.62 -9.45
C ALA A 41 1.70 -18.69 -9.91
N ILE A 42 1.26 -17.75 -9.03
CA ILE A 42 0.26 -16.73 -9.37
C ILE A 42 0.79 -15.83 -10.49
N ALA A 43 2.02 -15.33 -10.36
CA ALA A 43 2.68 -14.46 -11.33
C ALA A 43 2.77 -15.14 -12.71
N ALA A 44 3.23 -16.39 -12.75
CA ALA A 44 3.35 -17.17 -13.98
C ALA A 44 1.98 -17.40 -14.65
N LYS A 45 0.97 -17.83 -13.87
CA LYS A 45 -0.38 -18.13 -14.38
C LYS A 45 -1.07 -16.87 -14.94
N ARG A 46 -0.88 -15.70 -14.30
CA ARG A 46 -1.58 -14.46 -14.67
C ARG A 46 -0.72 -13.52 -15.53
N ARG A 47 0.52 -13.88 -15.83
CA ARG A 47 1.48 -13.08 -16.59
C ARG A 47 1.71 -11.70 -15.95
N LEU A 48 1.84 -11.69 -14.62
CA LEU A 48 2.14 -10.51 -13.82
C LEU A 48 3.61 -10.51 -13.40
N SER A 49 4.13 -9.34 -13.04
CA SER A 49 5.40 -9.27 -12.28
C SER A 49 5.21 -9.89 -10.89
N LEU A 50 6.29 -10.33 -10.25
CA LEU A 50 6.25 -10.85 -8.88
C LEU A 50 5.70 -9.82 -7.89
N GLU A 51 6.04 -8.53 -8.10
CA GLU A 51 5.54 -7.43 -7.27
C GLU A 51 4.02 -7.27 -7.39
N GLU A 52 3.50 -7.28 -8.62
CA GLU A 52 2.04 -7.17 -8.86
C GLU A 52 1.29 -8.38 -8.33
N ALA A 53 1.81 -9.59 -8.56
CA ALA A 53 1.21 -10.83 -8.06
C ALA A 53 1.20 -10.87 -6.51
N GLY A 54 2.31 -10.48 -5.87
CA GLY A 54 2.41 -10.40 -4.42
C GLY A 54 1.46 -9.36 -3.83
N ARG A 55 1.36 -8.20 -4.48
CA ARG A 55 0.41 -7.16 -4.09
C ARG A 55 -1.03 -7.64 -4.23
N GLU A 56 -1.39 -8.27 -5.34
CA GLU A 56 -2.73 -8.81 -5.57
C GLU A 56 -3.07 -9.90 -4.56
N ALA A 57 -2.18 -10.89 -4.38
CA ALA A 57 -2.37 -11.96 -3.41
C ALA A 57 -2.61 -11.43 -1.99
N ARG A 58 -1.83 -10.42 -1.57
CA ARG A 58 -1.97 -9.78 -0.26
C ARG A 58 -3.32 -9.12 -0.08
N TYR A 59 -3.74 -8.27 -1.02
CA TYR A 59 -5.01 -7.57 -0.86
C TYR A 59 -6.22 -8.49 -1.02
N THR A 60 -6.12 -9.54 -1.83
CA THR A 60 -7.13 -10.59 -1.92
C THR A 60 -7.29 -11.29 -0.56
N PHE A 61 -6.21 -11.77 0.02
CA PHE A 61 -6.20 -12.39 1.35
C PHE A 61 -6.77 -11.46 2.44
N LEU A 62 -6.31 -10.20 2.48
CA LEU A 62 -6.82 -9.23 3.44
C LEU A 62 -8.33 -8.98 3.30
N ALA A 63 -8.85 -8.96 2.07
CA ALA A 63 -10.29 -8.80 1.83
C ALA A 63 -11.08 -10.04 2.26
N GLU A 64 -10.55 -11.24 2.05
CA GLU A 64 -11.15 -12.51 2.49
C GLU A 64 -11.22 -12.57 4.01
N VAL A 65 -10.12 -12.32 4.70
CA VAL A 65 -10.09 -12.25 6.19
C VAL A 65 -11.06 -11.19 6.71
N ALA A 66 -11.12 -10.01 6.08
CA ALA A 66 -12.05 -8.96 6.51
C ALA A 66 -13.51 -9.37 6.37
N GLN A 67 -13.86 -10.17 5.36
CA GLN A 67 -15.22 -10.73 5.19
C GLN A 67 -15.52 -11.81 6.24
N GLU A 68 -14.57 -12.71 6.50
CA GLU A 68 -14.70 -13.76 7.52
C GLU A 68 -14.87 -13.17 8.92
N GLU A 69 -14.10 -12.13 9.25
CA GLU A 69 -14.13 -11.45 10.54
C GLU A 69 -15.23 -10.37 10.64
N HIS A 70 -16.03 -10.18 9.59
CA HIS A 70 -17.12 -9.20 9.51
C HIS A 70 -16.67 -7.77 9.83
N VAL A 71 -15.46 -7.38 9.38
CA VAL A 71 -14.93 -6.03 9.54
C VAL A 71 -14.99 -5.26 8.22
N ASN A 72 -15.13 -3.94 8.31
CA ASN A 72 -15.23 -3.04 7.15
C ASN A 72 -14.01 -2.15 6.94
N LEU A 73 -12.97 -2.31 7.77
CA LEU A 73 -11.74 -1.53 7.69
C LEU A 73 -10.51 -2.43 7.82
N ILE A 74 -9.65 -2.36 6.80
CA ILE A 74 -8.31 -2.96 6.80
C ILE A 74 -7.31 -1.82 6.99
N MET A 75 -6.35 -1.95 7.90
CA MET A 75 -5.28 -0.99 8.09
C MET A 75 -3.94 -1.57 7.64
N VAL A 76 -3.14 -0.75 6.92
CA VAL A 76 -1.81 -1.12 6.43
C VAL A 76 -0.79 -0.04 6.78
N GLY A 77 0.47 -0.45 7.00
CA GLY A 77 1.55 0.37 7.48
C GLY A 77 2.25 1.25 6.42
N HIS A 78 1.59 1.61 5.31
CA HIS A 78 2.20 2.54 4.35
C HIS A 78 2.45 3.89 5.00
N ASN A 79 3.65 4.45 4.77
CA ASN A 79 4.14 5.67 5.39
C ASN A 79 4.40 6.79 4.36
N ALA A 80 4.97 7.91 4.81
CA ALA A 80 5.25 9.08 3.98
C ALA A 80 6.32 8.82 2.91
N ASP A 81 7.27 7.94 3.17
CA ASP A 81 8.30 7.56 2.20
C ASP A 81 7.71 6.68 1.09
N ASP A 82 6.81 5.75 1.43
CA ASP A 82 6.05 4.98 0.45
C ASP A 82 5.19 5.87 -0.45
N GLN A 83 4.67 6.98 0.09
CA GLN A 83 3.93 7.97 -0.69
C GLN A 83 4.82 8.64 -1.73
N VAL A 84 6.02 9.07 -1.33
CA VAL A 84 7.01 9.69 -2.23
C VAL A 84 7.39 8.73 -3.35
N GLU A 85 7.72 7.49 -3.03
CA GLU A 85 8.04 6.44 -4.01
C GLU A 85 6.87 6.22 -4.99
N THR A 86 5.65 6.14 -4.47
CA THR A 86 4.45 5.92 -5.30
C THR A 86 4.22 7.09 -6.26
N VAL A 87 4.34 8.32 -5.79
CA VAL A 87 4.19 9.52 -6.62
C VAL A 87 5.25 9.55 -7.72
N LEU A 88 6.50 9.25 -7.37
CA LEU A 88 7.60 9.23 -8.33
C LEU A 88 7.44 8.10 -9.37
N MET A 89 7.02 6.90 -8.94
CA MET A 89 6.69 5.80 -9.86
C MET A 89 5.58 6.18 -10.84
N HIS A 90 4.55 6.86 -10.37
CA HIS A 90 3.44 7.32 -11.22
C HIS A 90 3.90 8.40 -12.20
N LEU A 91 4.76 9.33 -11.76
CA LEU A 91 5.36 10.35 -12.62
C LEU A 91 6.18 9.70 -13.75
N LEU A 92 7.04 8.75 -13.43
CA LEU A 92 7.87 8.04 -14.41
C LEU A 92 7.05 7.22 -15.42
N ARG A 93 5.87 6.77 -15.02
CA ARG A 93 4.92 6.05 -15.89
C ARG A 93 4.02 7.00 -16.69
N GLY A 94 4.22 8.30 -16.59
CA GLY A 94 3.40 9.30 -17.31
C GLY A 94 1.98 9.45 -16.78
N ALA A 95 1.75 9.15 -15.51
CA ALA A 95 0.42 9.27 -14.92
C ALA A 95 -0.04 10.74 -14.90
N GLY A 96 -1.31 10.97 -15.26
CA GLY A 96 -1.95 12.26 -15.09
C GLY A 96 -2.27 12.57 -13.61
N MET A 97 -2.96 13.68 -13.37
CA MET A 97 -3.32 14.19 -12.04
C MET A 97 -3.90 13.11 -11.12
N GLY A 98 -4.77 12.24 -11.64
CA GLY A 98 -5.39 11.16 -10.89
C GLY A 98 -4.40 10.18 -10.27
N GLY A 99 -3.26 9.91 -10.95
CA GLY A 99 -2.19 9.05 -10.44
C GLY A 99 -1.20 9.81 -9.54
N LEU A 100 -0.90 11.07 -9.88
CA LEU A 100 0.05 11.90 -9.13
C LEU A 100 -0.41 12.28 -7.71
N ARG A 101 -1.68 12.02 -7.36
CA ARG A 101 -2.16 12.05 -5.96
C ARG A 101 -1.46 11.02 -5.08
N GLY A 102 -0.87 9.98 -5.68
CA GLY A 102 -0.33 8.86 -4.95
C GLY A 102 -1.41 8.05 -4.20
N MET A 103 -1.07 7.56 -3.02
CA MET A 103 -1.98 6.82 -2.15
C MET A 103 -2.90 7.77 -1.38
N ARG A 104 -4.14 7.33 -1.13
CA ARG A 104 -5.10 8.05 -0.28
C ARG A 104 -5.09 7.46 1.14
N PRO A 105 -5.34 8.27 2.18
CA PRO A 105 -5.49 7.77 3.56
C PRO A 105 -6.54 6.67 3.68
N LEU A 106 -7.64 6.79 2.93
CA LEU A 106 -8.72 5.81 2.88
C LEU A 106 -9.10 5.50 1.42
N THR A 107 -9.15 4.22 1.07
CA THR A 107 -9.45 3.75 -0.29
C THR A 107 -10.55 2.67 -0.24
N PRO A 108 -11.62 2.75 -1.05
CA PRO A 108 -12.56 1.63 -1.19
C PRO A 108 -11.85 0.39 -1.76
N MET A 109 -11.98 -0.76 -1.11
CA MET A 109 -11.38 -2.01 -1.58
C MET A 109 -12.00 -2.49 -2.90
N ALA A 110 -13.29 -2.23 -3.13
CA ALA A 110 -13.97 -2.55 -4.38
C ALA A 110 -13.31 -1.89 -5.62
N ALA A 111 -12.61 -0.74 -5.43
CA ALA A 111 -11.87 -0.08 -6.52
C ALA A 111 -10.56 -0.76 -6.89
N MET A 112 -10.15 -1.82 -6.18
CA MET A 112 -8.87 -2.51 -6.41
C MET A 112 -9.00 -3.70 -7.40
N HIS A 113 -10.23 -4.06 -7.80
CA HIS A 113 -10.52 -5.15 -8.75
C HIS A 113 -9.82 -6.48 -8.38
N LEU A 114 -9.94 -6.86 -7.09
CA LEU A 114 -9.29 -8.05 -6.55
C LEU A 114 -9.95 -9.35 -7.05
N ALA A 115 -9.15 -10.40 -7.23
CA ALA A 115 -9.63 -11.74 -7.60
C ALA A 115 -10.07 -12.54 -6.34
N THR A 116 -11.08 -12.03 -5.63
CA THR A 116 -11.68 -12.71 -4.47
C THR A 116 -12.72 -13.75 -4.90
N ALA A 117 -12.91 -14.79 -4.10
CA ALA A 117 -13.94 -15.82 -4.32
C ALA A 117 -15.36 -15.24 -4.24
N THR A 118 -15.56 -14.26 -3.36
CA THR A 118 -16.81 -13.51 -3.20
C THR A 118 -16.60 -12.03 -3.53
N PRO A 119 -17.63 -11.31 -4.02
CA PRO A 119 -17.51 -9.88 -4.29
C PRO A 119 -17.04 -9.12 -3.06
N VAL A 120 -16.09 -8.20 -3.25
CA VAL A 120 -15.61 -7.32 -2.17
C VAL A 120 -16.75 -6.39 -1.73
N PRO A 121 -17.11 -6.35 -0.44
CA PRO A 121 -18.16 -5.47 0.05
C PRO A 121 -17.91 -4.01 -0.29
N ALA A 122 -18.96 -3.29 -0.67
CA ALA A 122 -18.86 -1.88 -1.08
C ALA A 122 -18.38 -0.97 0.06
N GLU A 123 -18.70 -1.32 1.31
CA GLU A 123 -18.30 -0.63 2.52
C GLU A 123 -16.87 -0.90 2.97
N LEU A 124 -16.22 -1.99 2.49
CA LEU A 124 -14.87 -2.35 2.89
C LEU A 124 -13.85 -1.31 2.42
N ARG A 125 -13.05 -0.80 3.34
CA ARG A 125 -12.06 0.26 3.13
C ARG A 125 -10.65 -0.21 3.52
N LEU A 126 -9.67 0.31 2.79
CA LEU A 126 -8.25 0.20 3.11
C LEU A 126 -7.76 1.53 3.69
N GLY A 127 -7.38 1.52 4.96
CA GLY A 127 -6.83 2.67 5.70
C GLY A 127 -5.29 2.65 5.74
N ARG A 128 -4.68 3.85 5.72
CA ARG A 128 -3.23 4.05 5.84
C ARG A 128 -2.94 5.10 6.90
N PRO A 129 -3.04 4.75 8.19
CA PRO A 129 -2.90 5.71 9.29
C PRO A 129 -1.51 6.34 9.34
N LEU A 130 -0.46 5.63 8.92
CA LEU A 130 0.92 6.11 8.94
C LEU A 130 1.33 6.93 7.70
N LEU A 131 0.41 7.17 6.75
CA LEU A 131 0.73 7.89 5.51
C LEU A 131 1.33 9.29 5.72
N PRO A 132 1.01 10.07 6.77
CA PRO A 132 1.67 11.33 7.06
C PRO A 132 3.02 11.19 7.78
N VAL A 133 3.33 10.02 8.35
CA VAL A 133 4.49 9.76 9.22
C VAL A 133 5.68 9.30 8.38
N THR A 134 6.86 9.87 8.61
CA THR A 134 8.10 9.48 7.91
C THR A 134 8.70 8.20 8.49
N ARG A 135 9.55 7.56 7.71
CA ARG A 135 10.32 6.39 8.16
C ARG A 135 11.17 6.71 9.39
N ALA A 136 11.81 7.88 9.41
CA ALA A 136 12.63 8.33 10.52
C ALA A 136 11.81 8.49 11.83
N GLU A 137 10.60 9.03 11.75
CA GLU A 137 9.69 9.15 12.90
C GLU A 137 9.25 7.78 13.41
N ILE A 138 8.98 6.81 12.50
CA ILE A 138 8.64 5.43 12.87
C ILE A 138 9.82 4.76 13.59
N GLU A 139 11.03 4.90 13.06
CA GLU A 139 12.25 4.34 13.67
C GLU A 139 12.55 4.96 15.04
N ALA A 140 12.36 6.28 15.19
CA ALA A 140 12.48 6.95 16.47
C ALA A 140 11.47 6.42 17.50
N TYR A 141 10.21 6.24 17.09
CA TYR A 141 9.16 5.64 17.93
C TYR A 141 9.51 4.21 18.35
N CYS A 142 9.96 3.36 17.41
CA CYS A 142 10.38 2.01 17.71
C CYS A 142 11.52 1.97 18.74
N ASN A 143 12.52 2.85 18.60
CA ASN A 143 13.64 2.95 19.51
C ASN A 143 13.19 3.41 20.91
N GLU A 144 12.35 4.44 21.01
CA GLU A 144 11.80 4.97 22.27
C GLU A 144 11.03 3.87 23.03
N HIS A 145 10.21 3.10 22.31
CA HIS A 145 9.38 2.03 22.89
C HIS A 145 10.07 0.67 22.91
N ARG A 146 11.37 0.60 22.58
CA ARG A 146 12.17 -0.63 22.55
C ARG A 146 11.56 -1.75 21.69
N LEU A 147 10.85 -1.38 20.65
CA LEU A 147 10.32 -2.33 19.68
C LEU A 147 11.47 -2.80 18.77
N GLN A 148 11.48 -4.07 18.44
CA GLN A 148 12.49 -4.67 17.56
C GLN A 148 11.83 -5.12 16.25
N PRO A 149 11.67 -4.23 15.26
CA PRO A 149 11.08 -4.60 13.99
C PRO A 149 12.02 -5.54 13.22
N ARG A 150 11.47 -6.54 12.54
CA ARG A 150 12.26 -7.35 11.61
C ARG A 150 12.57 -6.52 10.36
N GLN A 151 13.79 -6.66 9.87
CA GLN A 151 14.21 -6.10 8.60
C GLN A 151 14.08 -7.16 7.52
N ASP A 152 13.29 -6.86 6.49
CA ASP A 152 13.16 -7.70 5.32
C ASP A 152 14.39 -7.53 4.42
N ALA A 153 15.17 -8.59 4.24
CA ALA A 153 16.39 -8.57 3.41
C ALA A 153 16.11 -8.19 1.95
N SER A 154 14.92 -8.51 1.42
CA SER A 154 14.53 -8.13 0.06
C SER A 154 14.41 -6.61 -0.16
N ASN A 155 14.33 -5.81 0.91
CA ASN A 155 14.35 -4.35 0.81
C ASN A 155 15.69 -3.79 0.28
N ALA A 156 16.76 -4.57 0.32
CA ALA A 156 18.07 -4.19 -0.22
C ALA A 156 18.25 -4.55 -1.72
N GLU A 157 17.38 -5.38 -2.29
CA GLU A 157 17.50 -5.81 -3.68
C GLU A 157 17.02 -4.72 -4.64
N THR A 158 17.92 -4.17 -5.44
CA THR A 158 17.59 -3.09 -6.42
C THR A 158 16.99 -3.60 -7.74
N THR A 159 16.73 -4.89 -7.87
CA THR A 159 16.02 -5.49 -9.02
C THR A 159 14.58 -4.97 -9.19
N PHE A 160 13.96 -4.54 -8.10
CA PHE A 160 12.62 -3.96 -8.14
C PHE A 160 12.70 -2.45 -8.31
N LEU A 161 11.92 -1.91 -9.24
CA LEU A 161 11.88 -0.45 -9.52
C LEU A 161 11.71 0.40 -8.25
N ARG A 162 10.90 -0.07 -7.30
CA ARG A 162 10.67 0.64 -6.03
C ARG A 162 11.94 0.75 -5.19
N ASN A 163 12.71 -0.32 -5.09
CA ASN A 163 13.97 -0.34 -4.35
C ASN A 163 15.04 0.49 -5.07
N GLN A 164 15.08 0.44 -6.41
CA GLN A 164 15.96 1.31 -7.20
C GLN A 164 15.64 2.79 -6.97
N LEU A 165 14.35 3.17 -6.96
CA LEU A 165 13.93 4.53 -6.63
C LEU A 165 14.39 4.95 -5.23
N ARG A 166 14.24 4.07 -4.23
CA ARG A 166 14.60 4.33 -2.84
C ARG A 166 16.10 4.51 -2.64
N HIS A 167 16.91 3.63 -3.25
CA HIS A 167 18.35 3.54 -2.95
C HIS A 167 19.24 4.30 -3.92
N GLU A 168 18.77 4.59 -5.13
CA GLU A 168 19.57 5.23 -6.16
C GLU A 168 18.99 6.57 -6.61
N VAL A 169 17.72 6.59 -7.04
CA VAL A 169 17.14 7.77 -7.68
C VAL A 169 16.81 8.87 -6.69
N LEU A 170 16.11 8.53 -5.59
CA LEU A 170 15.75 9.52 -4.57
C LEU A 170 16.99 10.19 -3.96
N PRO A 171 18.04 9.49 -3.53
CA PRO A 171 19.25 10.14 -3.03
C PRO A 171 19.90 11.08 -4.05
N LEU A 172 19.93 10.69 -5.33
CA LEU A 172 20.44 11.56 -6.38
C LEU A 172 19.61 12.84 -6.54
N LEU A 173 18.30 12.73 -6.57
CA LEU A 173 17.41 13.89 -6.66
C LEU A 173 17.47 14.77 -5.40
N GLU A 174 17.67 14.18 -4.22
CA GLU A 174 17.82 14.90 -2.95
C GLU A 174 19.15 15.67 -2.87
N SER A 175 20.19 15.22 -3.59
CA SER A 175 21.44 16.00 -3.71
C SER A 175 21.23 17.32 -4.46
N VAL A 176 20.24 17.39 -5.36
CA VAL A 176 19.84 18.62 -6.07
C VAL A 176 18.84 19.44 -5.26
N ASN A 177 17.88 18.77 -4.61
CA ASN A 177 16.87 19.43 -3.78
C ASN A 177 16.67 18.65 -2.46
N PRO A 178 17.32 19.04 -1.35
CA PRO A 178 17.19 18.38 -0.07
C PRO A 178 15.73 18.29 0.47
N ASN A 179 14.84 19.17 -0.01
CA ASN A 179 13.42 19.18 0.37
C ASN A 179 12.52 18.39 -0.58
N LEU A 180 13.08 17.55 -1.47
CA LEU A 180 12.34 16.85 -2.52
C LEU A 180 11.17 16.03 -1.96
N ARG A 181 11.40 15.22 -0.91
CA ARG A 181 10.33 14.36 -0.32
C ARG A 181 9.17 15.22 0.15
N ALA A 182 9.44 16.30 0.85
CA ALA A 182 8.41 17.22 1.31
C ALA A 182 7.68 17.91 0.13
N ALA A 183 8.41 18.27 -0.93
CA ALA A 183 7.83 18.86 -2.14
C ALA A 183 6.89 17.89 -2.86
N LEU A 184 7.29 16.64 -3.06
CA LEU A 184 6.45 15.60 -3.68
C LEU A 184 5.19 15.30 -2.86
N ARG A 185 5.30 15.26 -1.53
CA ARG A 185 4.15 15.08 -0.65
C ARG A 185 3.16 16.25 -0.75
N ARG A 186 3.64 17.50 -0.74
CA ARG A 186 2.80 18.68 -0.93
C ARG A 186 2.13 18.69 -2.30
N MET A 187 2.86 18.35 -3.36
CA MET A 187 2.32 18.23 -4.72
C MET A 187 1.18 17.20 -4.78
N ALA A 188 1.37 16.02 -4.17
CA ALA A 188 0.34 14.98 -4.10
C ALA A 188 -0.92 15.45 -3.35
N ALA A 189 -0.75 16.22 -2.28
CA ALA A 189 -1.86 16.81 -1.53
C ALA A 189 -2.65 17.82 -2.40
N VAL A 190 -1.97 18.72 -3.10
CA VAL A 190 -2.59 19.66 -4.03
C VAL A 190 -3.35 18.91 -5.12
N PHE A 191 -2.75 17.94 -5.79
CA PHE A 191 -3.42 17.14 -6.81
C PHE A 191 -4.62 16.35 -6.27
N THR A 192 -4.62 16.01 -5.00
CA THR A 192 -5.78 15.36 -4.37
C THR A 192 -6.97 16.31 -4.31
N GLU A 193 -6.75 17.56 -3.91
CA GLU A 193 -7.83 18.58 -3.84
C GLU A 193 -8.28 19.01 -5.24
N ASP A 194 -7.36 19.27 -6.16
CA ASP A 194 -7.69 19.64 -7.54
C ASP A 194 -8.51 18.54 -8.22
N HIS A 195 -8.12 17.28 -8.05
CA HIS A 195 -8.86 16.16 -8.60
C HIS A 195 -10.25 16.02 -7.98
N ARG A 196 -10.43 16.32 -6.71
CA ARG A 196 -11.73 16.32 -6.04
C ARG A 196 -12.67 17.37 -6.66
N VAL A 197 -12.16 18.58 -6.88
CA VAL A 197 -12.91 19.66 -7.52
C VAL A 197 -13.31 19.29 -8.94
N LEU A 198 -12.37 18.76 -9.73
CA LEU A 198 -12.64 18.30 -11.09
C LEU A 198 -13.69 17.18 -11.13
N GLN A 199 -13.61 16.21 -10.22
CA GLN A 199 -14.62 15.15 -10.15
C GLN A 199 -16.01 15.68 -9.80
N GLN A 200 -16.11 16.65 -8.89
CA GLN A 200 -17.38 17.28 -8.56
C GLN A 200 -17.97 18.03 -9.76
N ALA A 201 -17.16 18.84 -10.46
CA ALA A 201 -17.57 19.54 -11.65
C ALA A 201 -18.02 18.59 -12.77
N THR A 202 -17.26 17.50 -12.99
CA THR A 202 -17.60 16.47 -13.99
C THR A 202 -18.94 15.79 -13.65
N ARG A 203 -19.19 15.44 -12.39
CA ARG A 203 -20.47 14.84 -11.98
C ARG A 203 -21.64 15.79 -12.20
N ALA A 204 -21.49 17.04 -11.79
CA ALA A 204 -22.55 18.07 -11.98
C ALA A 204 -22.86 18.28 -13.47
N ALA A 205 -21.83 18.35 -14.33
CA ALA A 205 -22.01 18.46 -15.78
C ALA A 205 -22.68 17.20 -16.36
N TRP A 206 -22.27 16.02 -15.93
CA TRP A 206 -22.85 14.75 -16.37
C TRP A 206 -24.35 14.64 -16.05
N GLU A 207 -24.74 14.97 -14.83
CA GLU A 207 -26.14 14.99 -14.41
C GLU A 207 -26.99 15.90 -15.27
N GLN A 208 -26.48 17.10 -15.66
CA GLN A 208 -27.15 18.01 -16.55
C GLN A 208 -27.32 17.46 -17.97
N VAL A 209 -26.36 16.72 -18.48
CA VAL A 209 -26.39 16.11 -19.82
C VAL A 209 -27.32 14.90 -19.86
N VAL A 210 -27.27 14.04 -18.85
CA VAL A 210 -28.07 12.81 -18.79
C VAL A 210 -29.55 13.12 -18.49
N ALA A 211 -29.84 14.10 -17.64
CA ALA A 211 -31.21 14.50 -17.31
C ALA A 211 -31.96 15.16 -18.51
N ARG A 212 -31.24 15.54 -19.59
CA ARG A 212 -31.79 16.10 -20.80
C ARG A 212 -32.11 15.07 -21.89
N ARG A 213 -31.87 13.80 -21.65
CA ARG A 213 -32.23 12.65 -22.50
C ARG A 213 -33.42 11.90 -21.93
#